data_2edecead26a9241306a9143db51ae371
#
_entry.id   2edecead26a9241306a9143db51ae371
#
_cell.length_a   1.000
_cell.length_b   1.000
_cell.length_c   1.000
_cell.angle_alpha   90.00
_cell.angle_beta   90.00
_cell.angle_gamma   90.00
#
_symmetry.space_group_name_H-M   'P 1'
#
loop_
_entity.id
_entity.type
_entity.pdbx_description
1 polymer ?
#
loop_
_entity_poly.entity_id
_entity_poly.type
_entity_poly.pdbx_seq_one_letter_code
_entity_poly.pdbx_strand_id
1 'polypeptide(L)'
;MELPQADRDMIHQLAMGMNERNRRQRAKRALQLAERVDEAHREVGRLVAEFRRIDPELERVVLFGSLARSSVTRLSFDIDLAVSTRRYLELLGPALASPFKVDLVDLDTAAPYVLEAIARDGVEKYRAGT
;
A
#
# COMPACT_ATOMS: atom_id res chain seq x y z
N MET A 1 -21.36 43.61 -18.07
CA MET A 1 -22.61 43.74 -17.30
C MET A 1 -22.42 43.04 -15.95
N GLU A 2 -22.67 43.76 -14.87
CA GLU A 2 -22.54 43.18 -13.54
C GLU A 2 -23.83 42.43 -13.16
N LEU A 3 -23.69 41.31 -12.46
CA LEU A 3 -24.83 40.57 -11.92
C LEU A 3 -25.49 41.35 -10.79
N PRO A 4 -26.82 41.25 -10.61
CA PRO A 4 -27.50 41.79 -9.44
C PRO A 4 -26.88 41.25 -8.15
N GLN A 5 -26.95 42.02 -7.05
CA GLN A 5 -26.36 41.61 -5.76
C GLN A 5 -26.96 40.31 -5.24
N ALA A 6 -28.27 40.10 -5.40
CA ALA A 6 -28.93 38.87 -4.97
C ALA A 6 -28.36 37.62 -5.69
N ASP A 7 -28.08 37.77 -6.99
CA ASP A 7 -27.48 36.65 -7.77
C ASP A 7 -26.04 36.38 -7.35
N ARG A 8 -25.27 37.41 -7.06
CA ARG A 8 -23.92 37.29 -6.55
C ARG A 8 -23.89 36.59 -5.21
N ASP A 9 -24.79 36.93 -4.30
CA ASP A 9 -24.92 36.32 -2.99
C ASP A 9 -25.29 34.84 -3.10
N MET A 10 -26.22 34.50 -4.01
CA MET A 10 -26.62 33.12 -4.25
C MET A 10 -25.48 32.29 -4.80
N ILE A 11 -24.73 32.82 -5.78
CA ILE A 11 -23.55 32.15 -6.34
C ILE A 11 -22.51 31.90 -5.27
N HIS A 12 -22.27 32.91 -4.40
CA HIS A 12 -21.30 32.78 -3.29
C HIS A 12 -21.73 31.68 -2.32
N GLN A 13 -23.00 31.62 -1.92
CA GLN A 13 -23.54 30.61 -1.02
C GLN A 13 -23.41 29.19 -1.62
N LEU A 14 -23.73 29.05 -2.92
CA LEU A 14 -23.59 27.81 -3.63
C LEU A 14 -22.12 27.33 -3.68
N ALA A 15 -21.19 28.24 -3.97
CA ALA A 15 -19.78 27.96 -4.02
C ALA A 15 -19.27 27.53 -2.63
N MET A 16 -19.69 28.19 -1.57
CA MET A 16 -19.31 27.81 -0.20
C MET A 16 -19.84 26.42 0.16
N GLY A 17 -21.10 26.10 -0.20
CA GLY A 17 -21.66 24.76 0.04
C GLY A 17 -20.95 23.68 -0.72
N MET A 18 -20.55 23.94 -1.97
CA MET A 18 -19.75 23.02 -2.79
C MET A 18 -18.37 22.79 -2.17
N ASN A 19 -17.70 23.86 -1.71
CA ASN A 19 -16.39 23.75 -1.07
C ASN A 19 -16.46 22.91 0.22
N GLU A 20 -17.50 23.06 1.01
CA GLU A 20 -17.71 22.27 2.21
C GLU A 20 -17.93 20.78 1.90
N ARG A 21 -18.77 20.48 0.91
CA ARG A 21 -18.98 19.10 0.44
C ARG A 21 -17.68 18.48 -0.06
N ASN A 22 -16.90 19.24 -0.83
CA ASN A 22 -15.60 18.76 -1.34
C ASN A 22 -14.62 18.49 -0.21
N ARG A 23 -14.60 19.32 0.83
CA ARG A 23 -13.76 19.09 2.01
C ARG A 23 -14.17 17.83 2.76
N ARG A 24 -15.46 17.60 2.96
CA ARG A 24 -15.99 16.40 3.62
C ARG A 24 -15.64 15.15 2.83
N GLN A 25 -15.79 15.19 1.51
CA GLN A 25 -15.44 14.07 0.63
C GLN A 25 -13.94 13.76 0.67
N ARG A 26 -13.09 14.79 0.66
CA ARG A 26 -11.64 14.61 0.76
C ARG A 26 -11.23 14.02 2.10
N ALA A 27 -11.83 14.51 3.17
CA ALA A 27 -11.58 13.98 4.51
C ALA A 27 -12.00 12.50 4.60
N LYS A 28 -13.17 12.16 4.05
CA LYS A 28 -13.66 10.79 4.03
C LYS A 28 -12.74 9.87 3.21
N ARG A 29 -12.28 10.33 2.05
CA ARG A 29 -11.34 9.56 1.21
C ARG A 29 -10.00 9.36 1.91
N ALA A 30 -9.49 10.40 2.57
CA ALA A 30 -8.24 10.30 3.32
C ALA A 30 -8.36 9.29 4.46
N LEU A 31 -9.48 9.27 5.18
CA LEU A 31 -9.73 8.30 6.25
C LEU A 31 -9.82 6.88 5.68
N GLN A 32 -10.56 6.68 4.59
CA GLN A 32 -10.67 5.38 3.92
C GLN A 32 -9.31 4.87 3.46
N LEU A 33 -8.48 5.76 2.90
CA LEU A 33 -7.14 5.40 2.46
C LEU A 33 -6.25 5.01 3.65
N ALA A 34 -6.28 5.78 4.73
CA ALA A 34 -5.52 5.47 5.95
C ALA A 34 -5.93 4.11 6.53
N GLU A 35 -7.22 3.81 6.59
CA GLU A 35 -7.73 2.51 7.04
C GLU A 35 -7.26 1.37 6.14
N ARG A 36 -7.27 1.58 4.82
CA ARG A 36 -6.83 0.56 3.86
C ARG A 36 -5.33 0.31 3.95
N VAL A 37 -4.54 1.37 4.16
CA VAL A 37 -3.09 1.25 4.37
C VAL A 37 -2.81 0.46 5.65
N ASP A 38 -3.53 0.73 6.74
CA ASP A 38 -3.38 -0.02 7.99
C ASP A 38 -3.74 -1.49 7.81
N GLU A 39 -4.82 -1.79 7.09
CA GLU A 39 -5.19 -3.16 6.73
C GLU A 39 -4.09 -3.86 5.94
N ALA A 40 -3.47 -3.14 4.99
CA ALA A 40 -2.38 -3.68 4.18
C ALA A 40 -1.16 -4.01 5.04
N HIS A 41 -0.80 -3.17 5.99
CA HIS A 41 0.30 -3.45 6.91
C HIS A 41 -0.01 -4.67 7.80
N ARG A 42 -1.25 -4.83 8.25
CA ARG A 42 -1.66 -6.03 8.98
C ARG A 42 -1.58 -7.28 8.10
N GLU A 43 -1.97 -7.16 6.83
CA GLU A 43 -1.86 -8.26 5.88
C GLU A 43 -0.41 -8.67 5.64
N VAL A 44 0.51 -7.70 5.55
CA VAL A 44 1.95 -7.99 5.45
C VAL A 44 2.41 -8.84 6.64
N GLY A 45 2.01 -8.47 7.84
CA GLY A 45 2.34 -9.25 9.05
C GLY A 45 1.78 -10.67 9.00
N ARG A 46 0.53 -10.81 8.54
CA ARG A 46 -0.11 -12.11 8.38
C ARG A 46 0.63 -12.98 7.34
N LEU A 47 0.99 -12.38 6.21
CA LEU A 47 1.74 -13.08 5.15
C LEU A 47 3.12 -13.52 5.63
N VAL A 48 3.83 -12.67 6.37
CA VAL A 48 5.14 -13.04 6.94
C VAL A 48 5.00 -14.26 7.85
N ALA A 49 3.99 -14.28 8.72
CA ALA A 49 3.74 -15.41 9.60
C ALA A 49 3.44 -16.69 8.81
N GLU A 50 2.64 -16.57 7.74
CA GLU A 50 2.28 -17.70 6.88
C GLU A 50 3.51 -18.21 6.12
N PHE A 51 4.33 -17.30 5.59
CA PHE A 51 5.57 -17.66 4.90
C PHE A 51 6.52 -18.43 5.82
N ARG A 52 6.65 -17.98 7.06
CA ARG A 52 7.49 -18.65 8.06
C ARG A 52 6.97 -20.05 8.43
N ARG A 53 5.65 -20.21 8.41
CA ARG A 53 5.03 -21.51 8.66
C ARG A 53 5.32 -22.49 7.51
N ILE A 54 5.21 -22.02 6.26
CA ILE A 54 5.45 -22.84 5.06
C ILE A 54 6.93 -23.14 4.92
N ASP A 55 7.78 -22.15 5.13
CA ASP A 55 9.23 -22.30 5.02
C ASP A 55 9.91 -21.93 6.34
N PRO A 56 10.18 -22.93 7.19
CA PRO A 56 10.92 -22.68 8.43
C PRO A 56 12.35 -22.18 8.22
N GLU A 57 12.90 -22.34 7.01
CA GLU A 57 14.23 -21.87 6.64
C GLU A 57 14.20 -20.55 5.87
N LEU A 58 13.07 -19.87 5.86
CA LEU A 58 12.93 -18.55 5.26
C LEU A 58 14.00 -17.61 5.79
N GLU A 59 14.71 -16.94 4.90
CA GLU A 59 15.85 -16.10 5.29
C GLU A 59 15.46 -14.64 5.49
N ARG A 60 14.59 -14.10 4.61
CA ARG A 60 14.32 -12.66 4.62
C ARG A 60 13.00 -12.35 3.94
N VAL A 61 12.29 -11.34 4.46
CA VAL A 61 11.12 -10.71 3.82
C VAL A 61 11.28 -9.20 3.91
N VAL A 62 11.16 -8.52 2.79
CA VAL A 62 11.27 -7.06 2.69
C VAL A 62 10.03 -6.50 2.02
N LEU A 63 9.40 -5.52 2.66
CA LEU A 63 8.36 -4.71 2.05
C LEU A 63 9.02 -3.58 1.27
N PHE A 64 8.63 -3.38 0.01
CA PHE A 64 9.13 -2.27 -0.80
C PHE A 64 7.97 -1.64 -1.57
N GLY A 65 8.25 -0.71 -2.49
CA GLY A 65 7.24 -0.03 -3.27
C GLY A 65 6.48 1.05 -2.51
N SER A 66 5.29 1.41 -2.99
CA SER A 66 4.54 2.57 -2.49
C SER A 66 4.10 2.44 -1.03
N LEU A 67 3.75 1.23 -0.60
CA LEU A 67 3.35 1.01 0.80
C LEU A 67 4.54 1.23 1.74
N ALA A 68 5.73 0.77 1.37
CA ALA A 68 6.94 0.98 2.17
C ALA A 68 7.34 2.46 2.23
N ARG A 69 7.16 3.19 1.12
CA ARG A 69 7.50 4.63 1.05
C ARG A 69 6.46 5.54 1.69
N SER A 70 5.34 5.00 2.15
CA SER A 70 4.19 5.78 2.62
C SER A 70 3.67 6.76 1.55
N SER A 71 3.71 6.33 0.29
CA SER A 71 3.33 7.16 -0.87
C SER A 71 2.06 6.66 -1.56
N VAL A 72 1.24 5.88 -0.87
CA VAL A 72 -0.03 5.38 -1.39
C VAL A 72 -1.02 6.53 -1.50
N THR A 73 -1.58 6.73 -2.70
CA THR A 73 -2.53 7.80 -2.99
C THR A 73 -3.89 7.31 -3.48
N ARG A 74 -4.04 6.01 -3.74
CA ARG A 74 -5.26 5.39 -4.25
C ARG A 74 -5.64 4.19 -3.40
N LEU A 75 -6.95 3.91 -3.29
CA LEU A 75 -7.45 2.72 -2.57
C LEU A 75 -6.99 1.42 -3.22
N SER A 76 -6.79 1.42 -4.54
CA SER A 76 -6.24 0.28 -5.27
C SER A 76 -4.72 0.43 -5.36
N PHE A 77 -4.00 -0.33 -4.58
CA PHE A 77 -2.54 -0.37 -4.58
C PHE A 77 -2.05 -1.79 -4.33
N ASP A 78 -0.82 -2.06 -4.73
CA ASP A 78 -0.21 -3.37 -4.58
C ASP A 78 0.63 -3.43 -3.30
N ILE A 79 0.72 -4.62 -2.73
CA ILE A 79 1.70 -4.93 -1.69
C ILE A 79 2.90 -5.58 -2.40
N ASP A 80 4.06 -4.93 -2.34
CA ASP A 80 5.28 -5.42 -2.95
C ASP A 80 6.17 -6.05 -1.88
N LEU A 81 6.36 -7.37 -1.95
CA LEU A 81 7.19 -8.12 -1.04
C LEU A 81 8.31 -8.83 -1.79
N ALA A 82 9.49 -8.79 -1.22
CA ALA A 82 10.64 -9.55 -1.71
C ALA A 82 11.04 -10.56 -0.65
N VAL A 83 11.30 -11.79 -1.07
CA VAL A 83 11.63 -12.89 -0.17
C VAL A 83 12.92 -13.57 -0.60
N SER A 84 13.72 -14.02 0.37
CA SER A 84 14.82 -14.93 0.16
C SER A 84 14.41 -16.28 0.75
N THR A 85 14.18 -17.26 -0.12
CA THR A 85 13.58 -18.55 0.23
C THR A 85 13.97 -19.60 -0.80
N ARG A 86 13.99 -20.86 -0.37
CA ARG A 86 14.12 -22.00 -1.29
C ARG A 86 12.76 -22.54 -1.72
N ARG A 87 11.66 -21.97 -1.21
CA ARG A 87 10.28 -22.44 -1.46
C ARG A 87 9.41 -21.36 -2.08
N TYR A 88 9.96 -20.61 -3.01
CA TYR A 88 9.27 -19.47 -3.61
C TYR A 88 7.89 -19.85 -4.18
N LEU A 89 7.79 -20.95 -4.93
CA LEU A 89 6.52 -21.38 -5.53
C LEU A 89 5.47 -21.70 -4.47
N GLU A 90 5.87 -22.25 -3.33
CA GLU A 90 4.94 -22.54 -2.25
C GLU A 90 4.44 -21.24 -1.57
N LEU A 91 5.28 -20.22 -1.49
CA LEU A 91 4.90 -18.93 -0.91
C LEU A 91 3.94 -18.15 -1.82
N LEU A 92 3.91 -18.44 -3.11
CA LEU A 92 2.95 -17.82 -4.03
C LEU A 92 1.50 -18.16 -3.65
N GLY A 93 1.24 -19.33 -3.06
CA GLY A 93 -0.09 -19.73 -2.65
C GLY A 93 -0.78 -18.68 -1.75
N PRO A 94 -0.24 -18.41 -0.56
CA PRO A 94 -0.82 -17.38 0.32
C PRO A 94 -0.79 -15.98 -0.29
N ALA A 95 0.23 -15.64 -1.09
CA ALA A 95 0.30 -14.35 -1.76
C ALA A 95 -0.87 -14.17 -2.73
N LEU A 96 -1.16 -15.17 -3.55
CA LEU A 96 -2.27 -15.16 -4.51
C LEU A 96 -3.63 -15.23 -3.83
N ALA A 97 -3.71 -15.86 -2.66
CA ALA A 97 -4.95 -15.99 -1.90
C ALA A 97 -5.28 -14.73 -1.07
N SER A 98 -4.37 -13.78 -0.99
CA SER A 98 -4.57 -12.53 -0.24
C SER A 98 -5.73 -11.71 -0.81
N PRO A 99 -6.49 -10.97 0.05
CA PRO A 99 -7.48 -10.02 -0.44
C PRO A 99 -6.84 -8.78 -1.09
N PHE A 100 -5.52 -8.59 -0.94
CA PHE A 100 -4.74 -7.56 -1.64
C PHE A 100 -4.05 -8.16 -2.85
N LYS A 101 -3.75 -7.30 -3.83
CA LYS A 101 -2.84 -7.70 -4.89
C LYS A 101 -1.42 -7.69 -4.34
N VAL A 102 -0.80 -8.86 -4.24
CA VAL A 102 0.55 -9.04 -3.70
C VAL A 102 1.49 -9.41 -4.83
N ASP A 103 2.49 -8.56 -5.08
CA ASP A 103 3.60 -8.87 -5.96
C ASP A 103 4.73 -9.47 -5.12
N LEU A 104 4.98 -10.76 -5.31
CA LEU A 104 6.01 -11.47 -4.57
C LEU A 104 7.24 -11.67 -5.47
N VAL A 105 8.36 -11.12 -5.06
CA VAL A 105 9.62 -11.14 -5.82
C VAL A 105 10.62 -12.03 -5.10
N ASP A 106 11.33 -12.84 -5.86
CA ASP A 106 12.45 -13.64 -5.35
C ASP A 106 13.71 -12.76 -5.34
N LEU A 107 14.25 -12.48 -4.16
CA LEU A 107 15.46 -11.67 -3.99
C LEU A 107 16.67 -12.25 -4.72
N ASP A 108 16.76 -13.58 -4.80
CA ASP A 108 17.93 -14.26 -5.38
C ASP A 108 17.97 -14.14 -6.91
N THR A 109 16.84 -13.85 -7.55
CA THR A 109 16.72 -13.76 -9.01
C THR A 109 16.19 -12.41 -9.50
N ALA A 110 15.99 -11.45 -8.60
CA ALA A 110 15.40 -10.16 -8.95
C ALA A 110 16.28 -9.36 -9.91
N ALA A 111 15.64 -8.61 -10.82
CA ALA A 111 16.32 -7.71 -11.73
C ALA A 111 17.03 -6.57 -10.96
N PRO A 112 18.12 -6.03 -11.50
CA PRO A 112 18.88 -4.98 -10.81
C PRO A 112 18.05 -3.77 -10.39
N TYR A 113 17.09 -3.32 -11.21
CA TYR A 113 16.25 -2.17 -10.88
C TYR A 113 15.34 -2.45 -9.68
N VAL A 114 14.92 -3.72 -9.49
CA VAL A 114 14.13 -4.13 -8.33
C VAL A 114 15.00 -4.11 -7.08
N LEU A 115 16.22 -4.64 -7.16
CA LEU A 115 17.18 -4.64 -6.06
C LEU A 115 17.53 -3.21 -5.63
N GLU A 116 17.66 -2.29 -6.59
CA GLU A 116 17.89 -0.86 -6.29
C GLU A 116 16.71 -0.25 -5.53
N ALA A 117 15.48 -0.54 -5.95
CA ALA A 117 14.27 -0.08 -5.27
C ALA A 117 14.20 -0.61 -3.84
N ILE A 118 14.52 -1.88 -3.65
CA ILE A 118 14.55 -2.53 -2.34
C ILE A 118 15.62 -1.89 -1.44
N ALA A 119 16.81 -1.63 -1.99
CA ALA A 119 17.90 -1.01 -1.24
C ALA A 119 17.55 0.42 -0.80
N ARG A 120 16.83 1.15 -1.64
CA ARG A 120 16.45 2.55 -1.37
C ARG A 120 15.29 2.66 -0.38
N ASP A 121 14.22 1.89 -0.59
CA ASP A 121 12.94 2.07 0.08
C ASP A 121 12.50 0.88 0.93
N GLY A 122 13.23 -0.23 0.88
CA GLY A 122 12.83 -1.47 1.51
C GLY A 122 12.77 -1.38 3.03
N VAL A 123 11.74 -1.98 3.60
CA VAL A 123 11.56 -2.12 5.04
C VAL A 123 11.61 -3.61 5.35
N GLU A 124 12.61 -4.01 6.12
CA GLU A 124 12.78 -5.41 6.49
C GLU A 124 11.68 -5.83 7.46
N LYS A 125 10.93 -6.87 7.10
CA LYS A 125 9.84 -7.41 7.90
C LYS A 125 10.22 -8.68 8.64
N TYR A 126 11.21 -9.38 8.14
CA TYR A 126 11.74 -10.60 8.76
C TYR A 126 13.16 -10.85 8.29
N ARG A 127 13.99 -11.31 9.22
CA ARG A 127 15.33 -11.80 8.94
C ARG A 127 15.64 -12.96 9.89
N ALA A 128 16.05 -14.09 9.32
CA ALA A 128 16.44 -15.26 10.10
C ALA A 128 17.71 -15.00 10.91
N GLY A 129 17.81 -15.62 12.08
CA GLY A 129 19.02 -15.57 12.90
C GLY A 129 19.21 -14.29 13.71
N THR A 130 18.18 -13.47 13.83
CA THR A 130 18.22 -12.25 14.66
C THR A 130 17.49 -12.43 15.97
#